data_86278606a27a17dfd45fbc43b785ed13
#
_entry.id   86278606a27a17dfd45fbc43b785ed13
#
_cell.length_a   1.000
_cell.length_b   1.000
_cell.length_c   1.000
_cell.angle_alpha   90.00
_cell.angle_beta   90.00
_cell.angle_gamma   90.00
#
_symmetry.space_group_name_H-M   'P 1'
#
loop_
_entity.id
_entity.type
_entity.pdbx_description
1 polymer ?
#
loop_
_entity_poly.entity_id
_entity_poly.type
_entity_poly.pdbx_seq_one_letter_code
_entity_poly.pdbx_strand_id
1 'polypeptide(L)'
;MNAVLRSSGLKCRYGGEEFLVLLPDTTLVGARRVTELLRGKLEERPVGWNETTVGMTASFGLTVVTPGELDIDAIIGRADAALYRAKENGRNCIYSE
;
A
#
# COMPACT_ATOMS: atom_id res chain seq x y z
N MET A 1 2.76 -8.92 -16.73
CA MET A 1 2.60 -9.20 -15.30
C MET A 1 1.65 -8.19 -14.68
N ASN A 2 0.96 -8.57 -13.63
CA ASN A 2 0.12 -7.67 -12.87
C ASN A 2 0.69 -7.52 -11.46
N ALA A 3 0.63 -6.34 -10.91
CA ALA A 3 1.01 -6.10 -9.52
C ALA A 3 -0.24 -5.90 -8.67
N VAL A 4 -0.18 -6.35 -7.43
CA VAL A 4 -1.24 -6.16 -6.45
C VAL A 4 -0.67 -5.35 -5.30
N LEU A 5 -1.39 -4.31 -4.93
CA LEU A 5 -1.04 -3.41 -3.83
C LEU A 5 -2.06 -3.55 -2.73
N ARG A 6 -1.59 -3.80 -1.52
CA ARG A 6 -2.39 -3.76 -0.31
C ARG A 6 -1.94 -2.57 0.53
N SER A 7 -2.86 -1.72 0.90
CA SER A 7 -2.55 -0.52 1.66
C SER A 7 -3.34 -0.47 2.96
N SER A 8 -2.67 -0.03 4.00
CA SER A 8 -3.31 0.28 5.28
C SER A 8 -2.60 1.47 5.87
N GLY A 9 -3.32 2.32 6.56
CA GLY A 9 -2.66 3.35 7.32
C GLY A 9 -3.17 4.75 7.21
N LEU A 10 -4.34 4.93 6.67
CA LEU A 10 -5.04 6.15 6.96
C LEU A 10 -5.43 6.10 8.42
N LYS A 11 -4.48 6.39 9.30
CA LYS A 11 -4.77 6.58 10.71
C LYS A 11 -5.50 7.90 10.85
N CYS A 12 -6.70 7.85 10.48
CA CYS A 12 -7.69 8.79 10.88
C CYS A 12 -8.10 8.44 12.31
N ARG A 13 -8.59 9.40 13.04
CA ARG A 13 -9.12 9.27 14.41
C ARG A 13 -10.13 8.14 14.58
N TYR A 14 -10.58 7.53 13.51
CA TYR A 14 -11.64 6.51 13.46
C TYR A 14 -11.18 5.15 12.96
N GLY A 15 -9.88 4.89 12.96
CA GLY A 15 -9.34 3.60 12.51
C GLY A 15 -8.72 3.67 11.12
N GLY A 16 -7.94 2.67 10.78
CA GLY A 16 -7.32 2.56 9.48
C GLY A 16 -8.23 1.88 8.47
N GLU A 17 -8.21 2.36 7.24
CA GLU A 17 -8.86 1.67 6.14
C GLU A 17 -7.82 0.87 5.36
N GLU A 18 -8.23 -0.29 4.86
CA GLU A 18 -7.40 -1.13 4.02
C GLU A 18 -7.95 -1.13 2.60
N PHE A 19 -7.05 -0.99 1.63
CA PHE A 19 -7.40 -0.99 0.22
C PHE A 19 -6.63 -2.07 -0.52
N LEU A 20 -7.28 -2.66 -1.49
CA LEU A 20 -6.64 -3.58 -2.43
C LEU A 20 -6.75 -2.99 -3.83
N VAL A 21 -5.64 -2.85 -4.51
CA VAL A 21 -5.60 -2.30 -5.86
C VAL A 21 -4.87 -3.24 -6.79
N LEU A 22 -5.46 -3.53 -7.94
CA LEU A 22 -4.80 -4.27 -9.01
C LEU A 22 -4.20 -3.27 -9.99
N LEU A 23 -2.92 -3.46 -10.31
CA LEU A 23 -2.19 -2.64 -11.28
C LEU A 23 -1.90 -3.51 -12.51
N PRO A 24 -2.74 -3.44 -13.57
CA PRO A 24 -2.54 -4.24 -14.77
C PRO A 24 -1.25 -3.86 -15.50
N ASP A 25 -0.64 -4.84 -16.14
CA ASP A 25 0.57 -4.65 -16.97
C ASP A 25 1.66 -3.84 -16.29
N THR A 26 1.82 -4.07 -14.98
CA THR A 26 2.76 -3.30 -14.16
C THR A 26 3.78 -4.23 -13.52
N THR A 27 5.05 -3.95 -13.72
CA THR A 27 6.14 -4.68 -13.06
C THR A 27 6.24 -4.25 -11.60
N LEU A 28 6.95 -5.06 -10.80
CA LEU A 28 7.20 -4.71 -9.39
C LEU A 28 7.91 -3.35 -9.27
N VAL A 29 8.88 -3.09 -10.14
CA VAL A 29 9.61 -1.81 -10.14
C VAL A 29 8.65 -0.65 -10.46
N GLY A 30 7.79 -0.81 -11.44
CA GLY A 30 6.79 0.21 -11.79
C GLY A 30 5.77 0.42 -10.68
N ALA A 31 5.30 -0.66 -10.07
CA ALA A 31 4.36 -0.58 -8.95
C ALA A 31 4.98 0.13 -7.74
N ARG A 32 6.23 -0.18 -7.42
CA ARG A 32 6.94 0.47 -6.33
C ARG A 32 7.13 1.97 -6.58
N ARG A 33 7.42 2.34 -7.81
CA ARG A 33 7.59 3.76 -8.19
C ARG A 33 6.29 4.55 -8.01
N VAL A 34 5.17 4.02 -8.51
CA VAL A 34 3.86 4.65 -8.36
C VAL A 34 3.46 4.74 -6.88
N THR A 35 3.69 3.67 -6.14
CA THR A 35 3.35 3.61 -4.72
C THR A 35 4.19 4.59 -3.89
N GLU A 36 5.49 4.74 -4.22
CA GLU A 36 6.35 5.70 -3.54
C GLU A 36 5.92 7.14 -3.78
N LEU A 37 5.49 7.45 -5.00
CA LEU A 37 4.93 8.76 -5.31
C LEU A 37 3.68 9.03 -4.49
N LEU A 38 2.80 8.05 -4.38
CA LEU A 38 1.58 8.17 -3.59
C LEU A 38 1.89 8.35 -2.11
N ARG A 39 2.79 7.52 -1.58
CA ARG A 39 3.21 7.60 -0.19
C ARG A 39 3.76 8.99 0.16
N GLY A 40 4.66 9.51 -0.68
CA GLY A 40 5.25 10.82 -0.49
C GLY A 40 4.23 11.95 -0.53
N LYS A 41 3.27 11.86 -1.44
CA LYS A 41 2.22 12.88 -1.55
C LYS A 41 1.28 12.90 -0.34
N LEU A 42 0.97 11.73 0.20
CA LEU A 42 0.14 11.65 1.41
C LEU A 42 0.87 12.25 2.60
N GLU A 43 2.18 12.02 2.72
CA GLU A 43 2.99 12.57 3.80
C GLU A 43 3.13 14.09 3.69
N GLU A 44 3.28 14.60 2.46
CA GLU A 44 3.50 16.01 2.22
C GLU A 44 2.24 16.88 2.37
N ARG A 45 1.07 16.27 2.29
CA ARG A 45 -0.18 17.01 2.30
C ARG A 45 -0.99 16.74 3.56
N PRO A 46 -0.77 17.52 4.62
CA PRO A 46 -1.66 17.46 5.77
C PRO A 46 -3.07 17.84 5.34
N VAL A 47 -4.03 17.03 5.76
CA VAL A 47 -5.44 17.32 5.47
C VAL A 47 -6.00 18.20 6.59
N GLY A 48 -6.51 19.37 6.22
CA GLY A 48 -7.21 20.23 7.16
C GLY A 48 -8.62 19.72 7.41
N TRP A 49 -8.96 19.50 8.67
CA TRP A 49 -10.30 19.10 9.08
C TRP A 49 -10.64 19.77 10.40
N ASN A 50 -11.76 20.50 10.40
CA ASN A 50 -12.21 21.28 11.57
C ASN A 50 -11.10 22.15 12.18
N GLU A 51 -10.42 22.91 11.34
CA GLU A 51 -9.31 23.80 11.73
C GLU A 51 -8.09 23.05 12.27
N THR A 52 -8.10 21.72 12.24
CA THR A 52 -6.98 20.88 12.67
C THR A 52 -6.29 20.29 11.45
N THR A 53 -4.97 20.40 11.41
CA THR A 53 -4.17 19.78 10.36
C THR A 53 -3.82 18.38 10.78
N VAL A 54 -4.26 17.37 10.01
CA VAL A 54 -3.96 15.97 10.29
C VAL A 54 -2.95 15.48 9.26
N GLY A 55 -1.78 15.08 9.72
CA GLY A 55 -0.81 14.40 8.88
C GLY A 55 -1.30 13.00 8.56
N MET A 56 -1.11 12.58 7.29
CA MET A 56 -1.49 11.24 6.84
C MET A 56 -0.28 10.51 6.32
N THR A 57 -0.11 9.28 6.78
CA THR A 57 0.88 8.37 6.21
C THR A 57 0.19 7.06 5.85
N ALA A 58 0.78 6.33 4.92
CA ALA A 58 0.27 5.03 4.54
C ALA A 58 1.40 4.01 4.45
N SER A 59 1.07 2.77 4.76
CA SER A 59 1.96 1.63 4.60
C SER A 59 1.46 0.78 3.44
N PHE A 60 2.36 0.19 2.68
CA PHE A 60 2.01 -0.54 1.46
C PHE A 60 2.72 -1.88 1.40
N GLY A 61 1.97 -2.89 1.00
CA GLY A 61 2.51 -4.19 0.63
C GLY A 61 2.27 -4.45 -0.84
N LEU A 62 3.29 -4.89 -1.54
CA LEU A 62 3.25 -5.18 -2.97
C LEU A 62 3.57 -6.64 -3.23
N THR A 63 2.89 -7.22 -4.20
CA THR A 63 3.28 -8.50 -4.78
C THR A 63 3.00 -8.48 -6.29
N VAL A 64 3.55 -9.45 -6.97
CA VAL A 64 3.34 -9.62 -8.42
C VAL A 64 2.59 -10.91 -8.66
N VAL A 65 1.60 -10.83 -9.55
CA VAL A 65 0.88 -12.02 -10.03
C VAL A 65 1.67 -12.60 -11.19
N THR A 66 2.14 -13.84 -11.02
CA THR A 66 2.88 -14.52 -12.09
C THR A 66 1.92 -15.03 -13.16
N PRO A 67 2.38 -15.14 -14.43
CA PRO A 67 1.53 -15.70 -15.48
C PRO A 67 1.02 -17.08 -15.11
N GLY A 68 -0.29 -17.28 -15.25
CA GLY A 68 -0.94 -18.54 -14.91
C GLY A 68 -1.28 -18.74 -13.44
N GLU A 69 -0.92 -17.82 -12.59
CA GLU A 69 -1.29 -17.88 -11.18
C GLU A 69 -2.77 -17.54 -11.01
N LEU A 70 -3.54 -18.46 -10.44
CA LEU A 70 -4.99 -18.33 -10.31
C LEU A 70 -5.48 -18.32 -8.86
N ASP A 71 -4.59 -18.57 -7.90
CA ASP A 71 -4.96 -18.60 -6.49
C ASP A 71 -4.99 -17.18 -5.92
N ILE A 72 -6.17 -16.59 -5.92
CA ILE A 72 -6.39 -15.22 -5.46
C ILE A 72 -6.05 -15.07 -3.98
N ASP A 73 -6.40 -16.06 -3.16
CA ASP A 73 -6.10 -16.00 -1.73
C ASP A 73 -4.61 -16.00 -1.45
N ALA A 74 -3.83 -16.75 -2.22
CA ALA A 74 -2.38 -16.75 -2.11
C ALA A 74 -1.79 -15.41 -2.52
N ILE A 75 -2.30 -14.79 -3.58
CA ILE A 75 -1.85 -13.49 -4.07
C ILE A 75 -2.12 -12.41 -3.00
N ILE A 76 -3.33 -12.36 -2.50
CA ILE A 76 -3.72 -11.40 -1.45
C ILE A 76 -2.90 -11.65 -0.18
N GLY A 77 -2.69 -12.91 0.17
CA GLY A 77 -1.88 -13.29 1.34
C GLY A 77 -0.45 -12.76 1.26
N ARG A 78 0.16 -12.81 0.07
CA ARG A 78 1.51 -12.26 -0.10
C ARG A 78 1.54 -10.74 0.06
N ALA A 79 0.56 -10.05 -0.52
CA ALA A 79 0.46 -8.60 -0.36
C ALA A 79 0.21 -8.21 1.10
N ASP A 80 -0.63 -8.97 1.80
CA ASP A 80 -0.89 -8.75 3.22
C ASP A 80 0.34 -9.00 4.09
N ALA A 81 1.11 -10.04 3.78
CA ALA A 81 2.35 -10.32 4.50
C ALA A 81 3.36 -9.20 4.33
N ALA A 82 3.47 -8.66 3.11
CA ALA A 82 4.33 -7.51 2.84
C ALA A 82 3.85 -6.26 3.60
N LEU A 83 2.55 -6.02 3.61
CA LEU A 83 1.96 -4.92 4.37
C LEU A 83 2.24 -5.04 5.86
N TYR A 84 2.12 -6.25 6.40
CA TYR A 84 2.42 -6.51 7.81
C TYR A 84 3.87 -6.14 8.15
N ARG A 85 4.81 -6.50 7.26
CA ARG A 85 6.20 -6.09 7.43
C ARG A 85 6.39 -4.59 7.42
N ALA A 86 5.68 -3.89 6.54
CA ALA A 86 5.73 -2.44 6.51
C ALA A 86 5.25 -1.84 7.83
N LYS A 87 4.18 -2.38 8.40
CA LYS A 87 3.66 -1.94 9.69
C LYS A 87 4.62 -2.22 10.84
N GLU A 88 5.27 -3.38 10.84
CA GLU A 88 6.26 -3.73 11.86
C GLU A 88 7.53 -2.90 11.78
N ASN A 89 7.89 -2.44 10.59
CA ASN A 89 9.12 -1.69 10.36
C ASN A 89 8.93 -0.17 10.39
N GLY A 90 7.95 0.28 11.14
CA GLY A 90 7.78 1.69 11.43
C GLY A 90 6.66 2.37 10.65
N ARG A 91 5.93 1.63 9.81
CA ARG A 91 4.87 2.21 8.98
C ARG A 91 5.40 3.23 7.98
N ASN A 92 4.55 3.88 7.23
CA ASN A 92 4.93 4.89 6.23
C ASN A 92 6.06 4.39 5.30
N CYS A 93 5.93 3.17 4.82
CA CYS A 93 6.93 2.55 3.96
C CYS A 93 6.29 1.50 3.05
N ILE A 94 7.10 0.97 2.15
CA ILE A 94 6.67 -0.01 1.15
C ILE A 94 7.51 -1.26 1.30
N TYR A 95 6.86 -2.41 1.37
CA TYR A 95 7.49 -3.72 1.32
C TYR A 95 6.89 -4.53 0.19
N SER A 96 7.65 -5.46 -0.32
CA SER A 96 7.21 -6.37 -1.39
C SER A 96 7.54 -7.81 -1.07
N GLU A 97 6.73 -8.70 -1.59
CA GLU A 97 6.92 -10.13 -1.38
C GLU A 97 6.65 -10.94 -2.64
#